data_236557cffd69b37b5b7d2d2febf4544b
#
_entry.id   236557cffd69b37b5b7d2d2febf4544b
#
_cell.length_a   1.000
_cell.length_b   1.000
_cell.length_c   1.000
_cell.angle_alpha   90.00
_cell.angle_beta   90.00
_cell.angle_gamma   90.00
#
_symmetry.space_group_name_H-M   'P 1'
#
loop_
_entity.id
_entity.type
_entity.pdbx_description
1 polymer ?
#
loop_
_entity_poly.entity_id
_entity_poly.type
_entity_poly.pdbx_seq_one_letter_code
_entity_poly.pdbx_strand_id
1 'polypeptide(L)'
;MGISSTQYKDIMYQYDQTRMKNQRKLDERYETLYKKFPELKEIHDHLVELSIRQARMEVLNPESAKTNNKDYLKAQSDLLAKKAEILRENGYPADYLNSIFTCKDCKDTGFIDNTPCHCFQKAKLDALYENSNLSDILEQENFDTFCVDYYDDTTCNENLSI
;
A
#
# COMPACT_ATOMS: atom_id res chain seq x y z
N MET A 1 -7.17 25.70 -1.14
CA MET A 1 -6.65 25.43 -2.50
C MET A 1 -6.90 23.97 -2.85
N GLY A 2 -7.51 23.69 -4.01
CA GLY A 2 -7.81 22.36 -4.51
C GLY A 2 -6.97 22.06 -5.74
N ILE A 3 -6.67 20.76 -5.96
CA ILE A 3 -6.06 20.29 -7.22
C ILE A 3 -7.09 20.34 -8.34
N SER A 4 -6.64 20.49 -9.59
CA SER A 4 -7.50 20.41 -10.77
C SER A 4 -8.03 18.99 -11.00
N SER A 5 -9.07 18.85 -11.82
CA SER A 5 -9.59 17.54 -12.21
C SER A 5 -8.56 16.68 -12.95
N THR A 6 -7.68 17.30 -13.71
CA THR A 6 -6.59 16.60 -14.41
C THR A 6 -5.57 16.06 -13.41
N GLN A 7 -5.09 16.87 -12.49
CA GLN A 7 -4.16 16.45 -11.43
C GLN A 7 -4.73 15.32 -10.57
N TYR A 8 -6.03 15.41 -10.22
CA TYR A 8 -6.68 14.32 -9.50
C TYR A 8 -6.63 13.00 -10.29
N LYS A 9 -6.95 13.04 -11.60
CA LYS A 9 -6.90 11.86 -12.47
C LYS A 9 -5.47 11.29 -12.57
N ASP A 10 -4.47 12.15 -12.67
CA ASP A 10 -3.07 11.74 -12.76
C ASP A 10 -2.62 11.04 -11.47
N ILE A 11 -2.98 11.59 -10.30
CA ILE A 11 -2.71 10.96 -9.01
C ILE A 11 -3.41 9.59 -8.92
N MET A 12 -4.68 9.50 -9.30
CA MET A 12 -5.42 8.22 -9.27
C MET A 12 -4.81 7.20 -10.24
N TYR A 13 -4.37 7.65 -11.42
CA TYR A 13 -3.66 6.80 -12.36
C TYR A 13 -2.35 6.24 -11.76
N GLN A 14 -1.58 7.05 -11.03
CA GLN A 14 -0.38 6.58 -10.33
C GLN A 14 -0.70 5.51 -9.27
N TYR A 15 -1.82 5.64 -8.55
CA TYR A 15 -2.28 4.60 -7.64
C TYR A 15 -2.61 3.29 -8.37
N ASP A 16 -3.30 3.37 -9.52
CA ASP A 16 -3.60 2.20 -10.33
C ASP A 16 -2.32 1.51 -10.82
N GLN A 17 -1.35 2.27 -11.33
CA GLN A 17 -0.05 1.75 -11.73
C GLN A 17 0.70 1.09 -10.56
N THR A 18 0.65 1.69 -9.38
CA THR A 18 1.27 1.14 -8.17
C THR A 18 0.64 -0.19 -7.77
N ARG A 19 -0.69 -0.29 -7.76
CA ARG A 19 -1.41 -1.54 -7.49
C ARG A 19 -1.07 -2.62 -8.50
N MET A 20 -1.08 -2.29 -9.79
CA MET A 20 -0.71 -3.24 -10.86
C MET A 20 0.73 -3.73 -10.71
N LYS A 21 1.67 -2.84 -10.39
CA LYS A 21 3.08 -3.20 -10.13
C LYS A 21 3.23 -4.12 -8.91
N ASN A 22 2.52 -3.82 -7.83
CA ASN A 22 2.54 -4.62 -6.61
C ASN A 22 1.90 -6.00 -6.85
N GLN A 23 0.81 -6.06 -7.62
CA GLN A 23 0.18 -7.33 -8.00
C GLN A 23 1.12 -8.20 -8.85
N ARG A 24 1.76 -7.64 -9.89
CA ARG A 24 2.74 -8.38 -10.71
C ARG A 24 3.88 -8.95 -9.88
N LYS A 25 4.41 -8.18 -8.93
CA LYS A 25 5.45 -8.68 -8.00
C LYS A 25 4.95 -9.85 -7.15
N LEU A 26 3.70 -9.79 -6.72
CA LEU A 26 3.10 -10.88 -5.95
C LEU A 26 2.91 -12.12 -6.83
N ASP A 27 2.41 -11.96 -8.05
CA ASP A 27 2.21 -13.05 -9.00
C ASP A 27 3.55 -13.74 -9.35
N GLU A 28 4.61 -12.98 -9.57
CA GLU A 28 5.97 -13.51 -9.78
C GLU A 28 6.48 -14.32 -8.57
N ARG A 29 6.17 -13.88 -7.34
CA ARG A 29 6.49 -14.63 -6.12
C ARG A 29 5.72 -15.96 -6.07
N TYR A 30 4.42 -15.93 -6.37
CA TYR A 30 3.59 -17.13 -6.46
C TYR A 30 4.12 -18.12 -7.49
N GLU A 31 4.37 -17.67 -8.72
CA GLU A 31 4.91 -18.54 -9.77
C GLU A 31 6.25 -19.16 -9.37
N THR A 32 7.14 -18.39 -8.79
CA THR A 32 8.46 -18.85 -8.38
C THR A 32 8.35 -19.91 -7.28
N LEU A 33 7.51 -19.65 -6.26
CA LEU A 33 7.39 -20.56 -5.12
C LEU A 33 6.57 -21.82 -5.45
N TYR A 34 5.55 -21.71 -6.29
CA TYR A 34 4.76 -22.88 -6.69
C TYR A 34 5.55 -23.85 -7.58
N LYS A 35 6.50 -23.33 -8.38
CA LYS A 35 7.44 -24.18 -9.11
C LYS A 35 8.43 -24.90 -8.19
N LYS A 36 8.86 -24.25 -7.11
CA LYS A 36 9.81 -24.84 -6.13
C LYS A 36 9.13 -25.74 -5.12
N PHE A 37 7.95 -25.37 -4.67
CA PHE A 37 7.19 -26.00 -3.59
C PHE A 37 5.73 -26.23 -4.03
N PRO A 38 5.44 -27.32 -4.75
CA PRO A 38 4.07 -27.61 -5.25
C PRO A 38 3.02 -27.66 -4.14
N GLU A 39 3.41 -28.08 -2.93
CA GLU A 39 2.53 -28.14 -1.75
C GLU A 39 1.92 -26.77 -1.40
N LEU A 40 2.63 -25.66 -1.63
CA LEU A 40 2.09 -24.31 -1.43
C LEU A 40 0.92 -24.02 -2.40
N LYS A 41 0.98 -24.57 -3.62
CA LYS A 41 -0.10 -24.44 -4.58
C LYS A 41 -1.32 -25.25 -4.13
N GLU A 42 -1.12 -26.49 -3.69
CA GLU A 42 -2.21 -27.32 -3.17
C GLU A 42 -2.92 -26.66 -1.98
N ILE A 43 -2.14 -26.09 -1.05
CA ILE A 43 -2.70 -25.33 0.10
C ILE A 43 -3.49 -24.13 -0.39
N HIS A 44 -3.00 -23.40 -1.39
CA HIS A 44 -3.71 -22.25 -1.97
C HIS A 44 -5.03 -22.68 -2.61
N ASP A 45 -5.01 -23.72 -3.42
CA ASP A 45 -6.20 -24.25 -4.10
C ASP A 45 -7.26 -24.71 -3.07
N HIS A 46 -6.85 -25.38 -1.99
CA HIS A 46 -7.73 -25.74 -0.89
C HIS A 46 -8.31 -24.51 -0.16
N LEU A 47 -7.52 -23.47 0.07
CA LEU A 47 -8.02 -22.22 0.69
C LEU A 47 -9.06 -21.54 -0.19
N VAL A 48 -8.84 -21.52 -1.50
CA VAL A 48 -9.80 -20.97 -2.48
C VAL A 48 -11.10 -21.79 -2.48
N GLU A 49 -11.00 -23.12 -2.52
CA GLU A 49 -12.15 -24.02 -2.50
C GLU A 49 -12.99 -23.84 -1.20
N LEU A 50 -12.32 -23.78 -0.05
CA LEU A 50 -12.98 -23.52 1.23
C LEU A 50 -13.72 -22.18 1.24
N SER A 51 -13.10 -21.12 0.71
CA SER A 51 -13.70 -19.80 0.64
C SER A 51 -14.91 -19.77 -0.28
N ILE A 52 -14.84 -20.43 -1.44
CA ILE A 52 -15.97 -20.54 -2.37
C ILE A 52 -17.12 -21.33 -1.74
N ARG A 53 -16.82 -22.44 -1.05
CA ARG A 53 -17.82 -23.24 -0.35
C ARG A 53 -18.52 -22.42 0.72
N GLN A 54 -17.77 -21.69 1.54
CA GLN A 54 -18.32 -20.81 2.60
C GLN A 54 -19.22 -19.73 2.01
N ALA A 55 -18.76 -19.01 0.98
CA ALA A 55 -19.54 -17.96 0.32
C ALA A 55 -20.84 -18.51 -0.28
N ARG A 56 -20.78 -19.70 -0.89
CA ARG A 56 -21.98 -20.37 -1.43
C ARG A 56 -22.96 -20.73 -0.32
N MET A 57 -22.47 -21.23 0.83
CA MET A 57 -23.33 -21.56 1.95
C MET A 57 -23.98 -20.31 2.57
N GLU A 58 -23.24 -19.21 2.67
CA GLU A 58 -23.78 -17.93 3.17
C GLU A 58 -24.94 -17.39 2.32
N VAL A 59 -24.87 -17.59 1.00
CA VAL A 59 -25.94 -17.15 0.08
C VAL A 59 -27.12 -18.11 0.08
N LEU A 60 -26.87 -19.43 0.03
CA LEU A 60 -27.94 -20.44 -0.13
C LEU A 60 -28.59 -20.87 1.18
N ASN A 61 -27.81 -20.93 2.29
CA ASN A 61 -28.24 -21.44 3.58
C ASN A 61 -27.59 -20.65 4.72
N PRO A 62 -28.01 -19.39 4.98
CA PRO A 62 -27.37 -18.52 5.97
C PRO A 62 -27.30 -19.10 7.40
N GLU A 63 -28.30 -19.84 7.82
CA GLU A 63 -28.33 -20.47 9.15
C GLU A 63 -27.30 -21.59 9.28
N SER A 64 -27.18 -22.44 8.25
CA SER A 64 -26.16 -23.49 8.22
C SER A 64 -24.74 -22.92 8.13
N ALA A 65 -24.56 -21.79 7.44
CA ALA A 65 -23.29 -21.09 7.35
C ALA A 65 -22.81 -20.60 8.71
N LYS A 66 -23.69 -20.06 9.54
CA LYS A 66 -23.38 -19.63 10.92
C LYS A 66 -22.92 -20.80 11.79
N THR A 67 -23.57 -21.94 11.68
CA THR A 67 -23.24 -23.14 12.45
C THR A 67 -21.88 -23.72 12.07
N ASN A 68 -21.59 -23.77 10.75
CA ASN A 68 -20.35 -24.35 10.21
C ASN A 68 -19.16 -23.36 10.19
N ASN A 69 -19.37 -22.12 10.60
CA ASN A 69 -18.33 -21.08 10.56
C ASN A 69 -17.10 -21.45 11.42
N LYS A 70 -17.29 -22.13 12.54
CA LYS A 70 -16.16 -22.58 13.40
C LYS A 70 -15.27 -23.59 12.69
N ASP A 71 -15.87 -24.55 12.00
CA ASP A 71 -15.12 -25.58 11.28
C ASP A 71 -14.39 -24.98 10.08
N TYR A 72 -15.02 -24.04 9.37
CA TYR A 72 -14.40 -23.26 8.32
C TYR A 72 -13.17 -22.48 8.82
N LEU A 73 -13.33 -21.71 9.90
CA LEU A 73 -12.24 -20.91 10.47
C LEU A 73 -11.08 -21.80 10.97
N LYS A 74 -11.38 -22.96 11.56
CA LYS A 74 -10.36 -23.91 11.97
C LYS A 74 -9.59 -24.47 10.77
N ALA A 75 -10.30 -24.97 9.76
CA ALA A 75 -9.66 -25.50 8.55
C ALA A 75 -8.82 -24.44 7.83
N GLN A 76 -9.31 -23.20 7.73
CA GLN A 76 -8.56 -22.07 7.18
C GLN A 76 -7.29 -21.78 7.99
N SER A 77 -7.40 -21.74 9.33
CA SER A 77 -6.27 -21.51 10.22
C SER A 77 -5.20 -22.59 10.09
N ASP A 78 -5.60 -23.86 10.02
CA ASP A 78 -4.68 -24.99 9.88
C ASP A 78 -3.92 -24.95 8.56
N LEU A 79 -4.59 -24.60 7.45
CA LEU A 79 -3.94 -24.43 6.13
C LEU A 79 -2.99 -23.23 6.11
N LEU A 80 -3.37 -22.10 6.72
CA LEU A 80 -2.51 -20.93 6.84
C LEU A 80 -1.28 -21.20 7.70
N ALA A 81 -1.42 -21.98 8.77
CA ALA A 81 -0.30 -22.40 9.60
C ALA A 81 0.68 -23.27 8.81
N LYS A 82 0.20 -24.27 8.07
CA LYS A 82 1.03 -25.11 7.19
C LYS A 82 1.76 -24.27 6.12
N LYS A 83 1.05 -23.33 5.47
CA LYS A 83 1.66 -22.39 4.51
C LYS A 83 2.81 -21.61 5.15
N ALA A 84 2.59 -21.07 6.35
CA ALA A 84 3.60 -20.30 7.06
C ALA A 84 4.80 -21.14 7.51
N GLU A 85 4.59 -22.42 7.87
CA GLU A 85 5.62 -23.38 8.22
C GLU A 85 6.52 -23.67 7.03
N ILE A 86 5.95 -24.06 5.87
CA ILE A 86 6.69 -24.33 4.64
C ILE A 86 7.53 -23.10 4.23
N LEU A 87 6.96 -21.90 4.30
CA LEU A 87 7.70 -20.68 3.98
C LEU A 87 8.91 -20.48 4.91
N ARG A 88 8.72 -20.63 6.22
CA ARG A 88 9.78 -20.46 7.23
C ARG A 88 10.89 -21.49 7.09
N GLU A 89 10.56 -22.76 6.88
CA GLU A 89 11.52 -23.84 6.68
C GLU A 89 12.42 -23.62 5.46
N ASN A 90 11.89 -22.92 4.45
CA ASN A 90 12.61 -22.58 3.22
C ASN A 90 13.23 -21.17 3.23
N GLY A 91 13.31 -20.52 4.39
CA GLY A 91 13.97 -19.22 4.56
C GLY A 91 13.18 -18.02 4.07
N TYR A 92 11.87 -18.16 3.85
CA TYR A 92 10.97 -17.06 3.48
C TYR A 92 10.19 -16.55 4.69
N PRO A 93 9.90 -15.24 4.78
CA PRO A 93 8.97 -14.71 5.78
C PRO A 93 7.58 -15.35 5.65
N ALA A 94 6.89 -15.54 6.77
CA ALA A 94 5.55 -16.14 6.79
C ALA A 94 4.51 -15.33 5.96
N ASP A 95 4.74 -14.03 5.80
CA ASP A 95 3.92 -13.08 5.04
C ASP A 95 4.40 -12.84 3.60
N TYR A 96 5.41 -13.60 3.13
CA TYR A 96 6.03 -13.40 1.81
C TYR A 96 5.04 -13.44 0.64
N LEU A 97 4.00 -14.25 0.75
CA LEU A 97 2.92 -14.40 -0.22
C LEU A 97 1.66 -13.60 0.14
N ASN A 98 1.77 -12.63 1.02
CA ASN A 98 0.69 -11.71 1.30
C ASN A 98 0.68 -10.54 0.33
N SER A 99 -0.47 -9.86 0.23
CA SER A 99 -0.61 -8.68 -0.62
C SER A 99 0.44 -7.62 -0.32
N ILE A 100 1.05 -7.08 -1.37
CA ILE A 100 2.08 -6.05 -1.29
C ILE A 100 1.41 -4.68 -1.42
N PHE A 101 1.66 -3.81 -0.45
CA PHE A 101 1.16 -2.43 -0.47
C PHE A 101 2.32 -1.46 -0.27
N THR A 102 2.32 -0.39 -1.05
CA THR A 102 3.25 0.74 -0.89
C THR A 102 2.81 1.60 0.29
N CYS A 103 1.52 1.93 0.36
CA CYS A 103 0.90 2.53 1.53
C CYS A 103 0.06 1.47 2.26
N LYS A 104 0.48 1.09 3.47
CA LYS A 104 -0.20 0.06 4.25
C LYS A 104 -1.56 0.53 4.78
N ASP A 105 -1.72 1.82 5.05
CA ASP A 105 -2.92 2.37 5.68
C ASP A 105 -4.11 2.35 4.73
N CYS A 106 -3.95 2.87 3.52
CA CYS A 106 -5.02 2.87 2.52
C CYS A 106 -4.96 1.70 1.52
N LYS A 107 -3.94 0.82 1.62
CA LYS A 107 -3.71 -0.30 0.69
C LYS A 107 -3.66 0.16 -0.77
N ASP A 108 -2.94 1.27 -0.99
CA ASP A 108 -2.76 1.91 -2.30
C ASP A 108 -4.06 2.35 -2.98
N THR A 109 -5.10 2.69 -2.21
CA THR A 109 -6.35 3.28 -2.73
C THR A 109 -6.35 4.80 -2.71
N GLY A 110 -5.49 5.41 -1.88
CA GLY A 110 -5.48 6.84 -1.61
C GLY A 110 -6.49 7.31 -0.58
N PHE A 111 -7.43 6.44 -0.16
CA PHE A 111 -8.53 6.78 0.75
C PHE A 111 -8.75 5.72 1.82
N ILE A 112 -9.22 6.15 2.99
CA ILE A 112 -9.66 5.31 4.11
C ILE A 112 -11.06 5.80 4.49
N ASP A 113 -12.09 4.95 4.37
CA ASP A 113 -13.49 5.28 4.69
C ASP A 113 -13.95 6.64 4.11
N ASN A 114 -13.68 6.88 2.82
CA ASN A 114 -13.94 8.12 2.09
C ASN A 114 -13.11 9.34 2.54
N THR A 115 -12.17 9.17 3.49
CA THR A 115 -11.26 10.22 3.92
C THR A 115 -9.92 10.10 3.17
N PRO A 116 -9.36 11.19 2.62
CA PRO A 116 -8.07 11.14 1.96
C PRO A 116 -6.96 10.67 2.89
N CYS A 117 -6.23 9.64 2.49
CA CYS A 117 -5.08 9.13 3.22
C CYS A 117 -3.91 10.14 3.19
N HIS A 118 -2.99 10.05 4.17
CA HIS A 118 -1.80 10.90 4.21
C HIS A 118 -0.96 10.82 2.92
N CYS A 119 -0.88 9.64 2.28
CA CYS A 119 -0.18 9.48 1.01
C CYS A 119 -0.86 10.25 -0.14
N PHE A 120 -2.20 10.32 -0.16
CA PHE A 120 -2.93 11.13 -1.12
C PHE A 120 -2.76 12.63 -0.86
N GLN A 121 -2.76 13.04 0.41
CA GLN A 121 -2.50 14.44 0.78
C GLN A 121 -1.11 14.87 0.34
N LYS A 122 -0.09 14.00 0.51
CA LYS A 122 1.26 14.25 0.02
C LYS A 122 1.28 14.39 -1.50
N ALA A 123 0.72 13.42 -2.24
CA ALA A 123 0.67 13.47 -3.71
C ALA A 123 -0.07 14.73 -4.23
N LYS A 124 -1.11 15.16 -3.50
CA LYS A 124 -1.80 16.42 -3.79
C LYS A 124 -0.90 17.65 -3.60
N LEU A 125 -0.11 17.67 -2.54
CA LEU A 125 0.84 18.76 -2.31
C LEU A 125 1.93 18.77 -3.39
N ASP A 126 2.52 17.62 -3.70
CA ASP A 126 3.54 17.48 -4.73
C ASP A 126 3.02 18.01 -6.07
N ALA A 127 1.79 17.63 -6.48
CA ALA A 127 1.15 18.12 -7.71
C ALA A 127 0.85 19.63 -7.71
N LEU A 128 0.62 20.25 -6.55
CA LEU A 128 0.48 21.71 -6.43
C LEU A 128 1.83 22.43 -6.55
N TYR A 129 2.89 21.85 -5.99
CA TYR A 129 4.25 22.40 -6.08
C TYR A 129 4.82 22.32 -7.48
N GLU A 130 4.65 21.18 -8.18
CA GLU A 130 5.10 21.02 -9.57
C GLU A 130 4.53 22.10 -10.51
N ASN A 131 3.26 22.48 -10.33
CA ASN A 131 2.63 23.50 -11.15
C ASN A 131 3.00 24.94 -10.81
N SER A 132 3.63 25.16 -9.66
CA SER A 132 3.97 26.52 -9.22
C SER A 132 5.39 26.96 -9.58
N ASN A 133 6.17 26.11 -10.27
CA ASN A 133 7.63 26.29 -10.49
C ASN A 133 8.41 26.54 -9.19
N LEU A 134 7.77 26.25 -8.03
CA LEU A 134 8.40 26.44 -6.73
C LEU A 134 9.49 25.40 -6.47
N SER A 135 9.47 24.24 -7.14
CA SER A 135 10.52 23.22 -7.01
C SER A 135 11.88 23.79 -7.37
N ASP A 136 11.98 24.47 -8.53
CA ASP A 136 13.22 25.04 -9.01
C ASP A 136 13.70 26.22 -8.12
N ILE A 137 12.74 26.97 -7.57
CA ILE A 137 13.02 28.07 -6.65
C ILE A 137 13.50 27.54 -5.30
N LEU A 138 12.86 26.50 -4.75
CA LEU A 138 13.24 25.90 -3.47
C LEU A 138 14.57 25.13 -3.53
N GLU A 139 14.97 24.59 -4.71
CA GLU A 139 16.30 24.03 -4.90
C GLU A 139 17.38 25.11 -4.94
N GLN A 140 17.07 26.30 -5.48
CA GLN A 140 18.00 27.43 -5.56
C GLN A 140 17.99 28.31 -4.33
N GLU A 141 16.83 28.50 -3.70
CA GLU A 141 16.62 29.37 -2.53
C GLU A 141 16.22 28.52 -1.30
N ASN A 142 17.18 27.83 -0.71
CA ASN A 142 17.03 27.08 0.52
C ASN A 142 17.97 27.62 1.61
N PHE A 143 17.82 27.12 2.85
CA PHE A 143 18.65 27.56 3.97
C PHE A 143 20.15 27.26 3.77
N ASP A 144 20.51 26.27 2.96
CA ASP A 144 21.91 25.93 2.67
C ASP A 144 22.54 26.87 1.64
N THR A 145 21.72 27.48 0.78
CA THR A 145 22.15 28.46 -0.23
C THR A 145 21.89 29.91 0.18
N PHE A 146 21.33 30.12 1.37
CA PHE A 146 21.05 31.44 1.90
C PHE A 146 22.35 32.21 2.18
N CYS A 147 22.56 33.27 1.42
CA CYS A 147 23.74 34.14 1.56
C CYS A 147 23.37 35.41 2.34
N VAL A 148 24.02 35.62 3.47
CA VAL A 148 23.79 36.77 4.35
C VAL A 148 24.43 38.05 3.78
N ASP A 149 25.30 37.95 2.80
CA ASP A 149 26.08 39.05 2.22
C ASP A 149 25.22 40.12 1.51
N TYR A 150 23.94 39.87 1.29
CA TYR A 150 22.98 40.83 0.75
C TYR A 150 22.31 41.73 1.80
N TYR A 151 22.53 41.43 3.09
CA TYR A 151 21.95 42.21 4.18
C TYR A 151 23.05 43.12 4.78
N ASP A 152 22.78 44.41 4.77
CA ASP A 152 23.67 45.37 5.40
C ASP A 152 23.76 45.08 6.92
N ASP A 153 24.96 45.13 7.49
CA ASP A 153 25.24 44.81 8.92
C ASP A 153 24.34 45.54 9.93
N THR A 154 23.73 46.66 9.52
CA THR A 154 22.79 47.44 10.32
C THR A 154 21.41 46.82 10.47
N THR A 155 20.98 45.97 9.53
CA THR A 155 19.64 45.32 9.55
C THR A 155 19.65 43.94 10.20
N CYS A 156 20.81 43.28 10.28
CA CYS A 156 20.94 41.94 10.88
C CYS A 156 20.71 41.93 12.40
N ASN A 157 21.00 43.01 13.10
CA ASN A 157 20.86 43.07 14.56
C ASN A 157 19.43 43.35 15.04
N GLU A 158 18.55 43.86 14.20
CA GLU A 158 17.17 44.16 14.61
C GLU A 158 16.20 42.97 14.46
N ASN A 159 16.53 41.98 13.61
CA ASN A 159 15.66 40.83 13.34
C ASN A 159 16.02 39.55 14.14
N LEU A 160 17.12 39.54 14.87
CA LEU A 160 17.56 38.41 15.71
C LEU A 160 17.22 38.54 17.19
N SER A 161 16.44 39.56 17.57
CA SER A 161 15.97 39.75 18.94
C SER A 161 14.46 39.49 19.06
N ILE A 162 14.05 38.25 18.76
CA ILE A 162 12.73 37.73 19.15
C ILE A 162 12.93 36.39 19.87
#